data_fc2c65a858db9dc7d482d199fb80bf0f
#
_entry.id   fc2c65a858db9dc7d482d199fb80bf0f
#
_cell.length_a   1.000
_cell.length_b   1.000
_cell.length_c   1.000
_cell.angle_alpha   90.00
_cell.angle_beta   90.00
_cell.angle_gamma   90.00
#
_symmetry.space_group_name_H-M   'P 1'
#
loop_
_entity.id
_entity.type
_entity.pdbx_description
1 polymer ?
#
loop_
_entity_poly.entity_id
_entity_poly.type
_entity_poly.pdbx_seq_one_letter_code
_entity_poly.pdbx_strand_id
1 'polypeptide(L)'
;MSKITDYLLKDDVIVVMDVDGVLAPYEFSELSHSMTDDEWDRLVASGENPYKDVRPIKLMQEFIQKKGVNKVYTCSKSPLNEIPGKRAFIKDNYDLPDDNIYFTLEKTEKLTVLQTLQQKLGLKPSQIAIVENTVKTLDYIRAHSDFVTVHVSSFME
;
A
#
# COMPACT_ATOMS: atom_id res chain seq x y z
N MET A 1 -9.19 -13.67 -13.45
CA MET A 1 -8.29 -12.55 -13.07
C MET A 1 -8.03 -11.67 -14.29
N SER A 2 -7.82 -10.39 -14.06
CA SER A 2 -7.49 -9.45 -15.14
C SER A 2 -6.07 -9.68 -15.66
N LYS A 3 -5.77 -9.16 -16.85
CA LYS A 3 -4.42 -9.24 -17.44
C LYS A 3 -3.37 -8.58 -16.56
N ILE A 4 -3.74 -7.50 -15.84
CA ILE A 4 -2.79 -6.80 -14.98
C ILE A 4 -2.49 -7.64 -13.73
N THR A 5 -3.46 -8.29 -13.13
CA THR A 5 -3.21 -9.16 -11.97
C THR A 5 -2.35 -10.37 -12.36
N ASP A 6 -2.56 -10.93 -13.55
CA ASP A 6 -1.67 -11.99 -14.06
C ASP A 6 -0.23 -11.49 -14.22
N TYR A 7 -0.05 -10.26 -14.71
CA TYR A 7 1.27 -9.65 -14.80
C TYR A 7 1.92 -9.48 -13.43
N LEU A 8 1.16 -9.00 -12.45
CA LEU A 8 1.67 -8.80 -11.09
C LEU A 8 2.08 -10.11 -10.41
N LEU A 9 1.50 -11.23 -10.82
CA LEU A 9 1.82 -12.54 -10.25
C LEU A 9 3.09 -13.18 -10.84
N LYS A 10 3.71 -12.58 -11.84
CA LYS A 10 4.99 -13.10 -12.38
C LYS A 10 6.07 -13.05 -11.30
N ASP A 11 6.91 -14.09 -11.25
CA ASP A 11 7.94 -14.23 -10.21
C ASP A 11 8.98 -13.12 -10.22
N ASP A 12 9.24 -12.52 -11.37
CA ASP A 12 10.24 -11.46 -11.52
C ASP A 12 9.69 -10.05 -11.31
N VAL A 13 8.43 -9.92 -10.94
CA VAL A 13 7.76 -8.65 -10.64
C VAL A 13 7.57 -8.51 -9.14
N ILE A 14 7.93 -7.36 -8.58
CA ILE A 14 7.58 -7.01 -7.21
C ILE A 14 6.41 -6.03 -7.22
N VAL A 15 5.62 -6.06 -6.15
CA VAL A 15 4.40 -5.25 -6.02
C VAL A 15 4.51 -4.38 -4.77
N VAL A 16 4.36 -3.08 -4.95
CA VAL A 16 4.36 -2.11 -3.85
C VAL A 16 2.93 -1.60 -3.68
N MET A 17 2.37 -1.75 -2.50
CA MET A 17 0.97 -1.43 -2.23
C MET A 17 0.85 -0.26 -1.26
N ASP A 18 -0.08 0.65 -1.54
CA ASP A 18 -0.55 1.61 -0.54
C ASP A 18 -1.34 0.86 0.55
N VAL A 19 -1.56 1.50 1.67
CA VAL A 19 -2.28 0.89 2.80
C VAL A 19 -3.74 1.33 2.81
N ASP A 20 -3.99 2.63 3.01
CA ASP A 20 -5.36 3.12 3.11
C ASP A 20 -6.06 3.05 1.75
N GLY A 21 -7.19 2.35 1.70
CA GLY A 21 -7.95 2.13 0.47
C GLY A 21 -7.42 1.00 -0.41
N VAL A 22 -6.33 0.34 -0.04
CA VAL A 22 -5.75 -0.82 -0.75
C VAL A 22 -5.72 -2.06 0.14
N LEU A 23 -5.09 -1.96 1.30
CA LEU A 23 -5.00 -3.04 2.29
C LEU A 23 -5.96 -2.83 3.45
N ALA A 24 -6.26 -1.58 3.79
CA ALA A 24 -7.20 -1.18 4.82
C ALA A 24 -8.41 -0.50 4.17
N PRO A 25 -9.62 -0.99 4.34
CA PRO A 25 -10.80 -0.28 3.87
C PRO A 25 -10.98 1.02 4.66
N TYR A 26 -11.62 2.01 4.05
CA TYR A 26 -11.94 3.28 4.71
C TYR A 26 -13.15 3.11 5.64
N GLU A 27 -13.04 2.20 6.59
CA GLU A 27 -14.09 1.86 7.55
C GLU A 27 -13.56 2.08 8.96
N PHE A 28 -13.44 3.35 9.33
CA PHE A 28 -12.93 3.74 10.65
C PHE A 28 -14.08 4.28 11.49
N SER A 29 -14.12 3.98 12.74
CA SER A 29 -15.14 4.36 13.70
C SER A 29 -16.18 3.26 13.95
N GLU A 30 -16.99 3.47 14.96
CA GLU A 30 -18.05 2.52 15.37
C GLU A 30 -19.07 2.24 14.26
N LEU A 31 -19.29 3.20 13.38
CA LEU A 31 -20.26 3.06 12.30
C LEU A 31 -19.66 2.46 11.03
N SER A 32 -18.38 2.13 11.06
CA SER A 32 -17.66 1.52 9.93
C SER A 32 -17.81 2.28 8.62
N HIS A 33 -17.75 3.61 8.67
CA HIS A 33 -17.77 4.47 7.49
C HIS A 33 -16.54 5.38 7.46
N SER A 34 -16.33 6.05 6.34
CA SER A 34 -15.19 6.93 6.19
C SER A 34 -15.19 8.09 7.18
N MET A 35 -14.02 8.53 7.56
CA MET A 35 -13.80 9.72 8.38
C MET A 35 -13.35 10.89 7.52
N THR A 36 -13.65 12.11 7.97
CA THR A 36 -13.00 13.30 7.43
C THR A 36 -11.55 13.38 7.91
N ASP A 37 -10.72 14.13 7.20
CA ASP A 37 -9.33 14.34 7.60
C ASP A 37 -9.23 14.95 9.00
N ASP A 38 -10.11 15.88 9.35
CA ASP A 38 -10.14 16.50 10.67
C ASP A 38 -10.48 15.49 11.78
N GLU A 39 -11.44 14.60 11.52
CA GLU A 39 -11.80 13.53 12.47
C GLU A 39 -10.63 12.58 12.69
N TRP A 40 -9.95 12.19 11.60
CA TRP A 40 -8.78 11.34 11.62
C TRP A 40 -7.64 11.97 12.42
N ASP A 41 -7.32 13.22 12.12
CA ASP A 41 -6.23 13.92 12.79
C ASP A 41 -6.49 14.07 14.29
N ARG A 42 -7.73 14.33 14.68
CA ARG A 42 -8.11 14.40 16.11
C ARG A 42 -7.99 13.05 16.80
N LEU A 43 -8.41 11.98 16.13
CA LEU A 43 -8.31 10.62 16.68
C LEU A 43 -6.85 10.25 16.94
N VAL A 44 -5.99 10.46 15.94
CA VAL A 44 -4.57 10.14 16.06
C VAL A 44 -3.89 11.03 17.10
N ALA A 45 -4.24 12.33 17.15
CA ALA A 45 -3.69 13.27 18.13
C ALA A 45 -4.09 12.91 19.57
N SER A 46 -5.23 12.23 19.77
CA SER A 46 -5.65 11.75 21.10
C SER A 46 -4.88 10.52 21.58
N GLY A 47 -4.00 9.96 20.76
CA GLY A 47 -3.23 8.76 21.07
C GLY A 47 -3.93 7.45 20.75
N GLU A 48 -5.11 7.50 20.15
CA GLU A 48 -5.82 6.29 19.74
C GLU A 48 -5.25 5.74 18.44
N ASN A 49 -5.28 4.43 18.31
CA ASN A 49 -4.88 3.73 17.09
C ASN A 49 -6.09 3.52 16.19
N PRO A 50 -6.22 4.26 15.06
CA PRO A 50 -7.37 4.11 14.19
C PRO A 50 -7.44 2.76 13.48
N TYR A 51 -6.33 2.03 13.41
CA TYR A 51 -6.25 0.70 12.77
C TYR A 51 -6.64 -0.45 13.70
N LYS A 52 -6.89 -0.17 14.98
CA LYS A 52 -7.12 -1.19 16.00
C LYS A 52 -8.22 -2.19 15.63
N ASP A 53 -9.33 -1.68 15.09
CA ASP A 53 -10.51 -2.50 14.77
C ASP A 53 -10.77 -2.61 13.26
N VAL A 54 -9.82 -2.18 12.44
CA VAL A 54 -9.95 -2.26 10.97
C VAL A 54 -9.69 -3.69 10.52
N ARG A 55 -10.63 -4.23 9.74
CA ARG A 55 -10.47 -5.55 9.13
C ARG A 55 -9.55 -5.48 7.91
N PRO A 56 -8.85 -6.55 7.58
CA PRO A 56 -8.13 -6.61 6.32
C PRO A 56 -9.09 -6.83 5.14
N ILE A 57 -8.60 -6.58 3.93
CA ILE A 57 -9.32 -6.88 2.70
C ILE A 57 -8.94 -8.29 2.26
N LYS A 58 -9.89 -9.22 2.33
CA LYS A 58 -9.67 -10.64 2.06
C LYS A 58 -9.06 -10.88 0.68
N LEU A 59 -9.54 -10.18 -0.34
CA LEU A 59 -9.03 -10.28 -1.71
C LEU A 59 -7.53 -9.97 -1.75
N MET A 60 -7.08 -8.97 -0.99
CA MET A 60 -5.66 -8.61 -0.94
C MET A 60 -4.84 -9.62 -0.14
N GLN A 61 -5.40 -10.19 0.92
CA GLN A 61 -4.74 -11.28 1.64
C GLN A 61 -4.49 -12.48 0.72
N GLU A 62 -5.48 -12.86 -0.06
CA GLU A 62 -5.38 -13.97 -1.01
C GLU A 62 -4.33 -13.68 -2.11
N PHE A 63 -4.33 -12.45 -2.64
CA PHE A 63 -3.34 -12.06 -3.63
C PHE A 63 -1.92 -12.12 -3.06
N ILE A 64 -1.70 -11.56 -1.88
CA ILE A 64 -0.37 -11.52 -1.25
C ILE A 64 0.13 -12.93 -0.94
N GLN A 65 -0.75 -13.82 -0.46
CA GLN A 65 -0.38 -15.22 -0.23
C GLN A 65 0.03 -15.92 -1.52
N LYS A 66 -0.72 -15.70 -2.59
CA LYS A 66 -0.42 -16.28 -3.89
C LYS A 66 0.87 -15.71 -4.49
N LYS A 67 1.10 -14.42 -4.32
CA LYS A 67 2.32 -13.74 -4.80
C LYS A 67 3.55 -14.14 -4.00
N GLY A 68 3.40 -14.28 -2.71
CA GLY A 68 4.49 -14.48 -1.75
C GLY A 68 4.89 -13.19 -1.05
N VAL A 69 4.90 -13.22 0.28
CA VAL A 69 5.14 -12.03 1.12
C VAL A 69 6.48 -11.35 0.85
N ASN A 70 7.49 -12.10 0.41
CA ASN A 70 8.82 -11.54 0.12
C ASN A 70 8.86 -10.72 -1.18
N LYS A 71 7.82 -10.80 -1.99
CA LYS A 71 7.68 -10.06 -3.25
C LYS A 71 6.71 -8.89 -3.14
N VAL A 72 6.17 -8.65 -1.96
CA VAL A 72 5.20 -7.58 -1.71
C VAL A 72 5.79 -6.59 -0.70
N TYR A 73 5.66 -5.32 -1.04
CA TYR A 73 6.10 -4.20 -0.23
C TYR A 73 4.92 -3.27 0.02
N THR A 74 4.97 -2.48 1.07
CA THR A 74 4.02 -1.40 1.28
C THR A 74 4.74 -0.06 1.26
N CYS A 75 4.04 0.95 0.78
CA CYS A 75 4.52 2.33 0.80
C CYS A 75 3.33 3.25 1.04
N SER A 76 3.28 3.86 2.20
CA SER A 76 2.16 4.68 2.64
C SER A 76 2.62 6.04 3.14
N LYS A 77 1.91 7.09 2.73
CA LYS A 77 2.09 8.41 3.34
C LYS A 77 1.54 8.35 4.76
N SER A 78 2.40 8.60 5.75
CA SER A 78 2.01 8.49 7.15
C SER A 78 2.81 9.47 8.02
N PRO A 79 2.14 10.34 8.78
CA PRO A 79 2.79 11.06 9.86
C PRO A 79 3.38 10.10 10.89
N LEU A 80 4.40 10.54 11.62
CA LEU A 80 5.13 9.68 12.54
C LEU A 80 4.23 9.02 13.59
N ASN A 81 3.20 9.71 14.05
CA ASN A 81 2.30 9.20 15.08
C ASN A 81 1.32 8.12 14.59
N GLU A 82 1.16 7.95 13.27
CA GLU A 82 0.34 6.88 12.69
C GLU A 82 1.13 5.58 12.45
N ILE A 83 2.45 5.68 12.34
CA ILE A 83 3.29 4.57 11.89
C ILE A 83 3.18 3.32 12.76
N PRO A 84 3.24 3.39 14.10
CA PRO A 84 3.19 2.16 14.92
C PRO A 84 1.91 1.36 14.70
N GLY A 85 0.75 2.02 14.69
CA GLY A 85 -0.54 1.34 14.49
C GLY A 85 -0.69 0.78 13.08
N LYS A 86 -0.28 1.53 12.07
CA LYS A 86 -0.34 1.10 10.69
C LYS A 86 0.61 -0.08 10.42
N ARG A 87 1.83 -0.03 10.96
CA ARG A 87 2.79 -1.15 10.86
C ARG A 87 2.24 -2.42 11.48
N ALA A 88 1.67 -2.32 12.69
CA ALA A 88 1.05 -3.46 13.36
C ALA A 88 -0.08 -4.05 12.53
N PHE A 89 -0.94 -3.21 11.95
CA PHE A 89 -2.02 -3.65 11.07
C PHE A 89 -1.50 -4.47 9.88
N ILE A 90 -0.45 -3.95 9.21
CA ILE A 90 0.14 -4.64 8.05
C ILE A 90 0.73 -5.99 8.45
N LYS A 91 1.48 -6.03 9.54
CA LYS A 91 2.13 -7.27 10.01
C LYS A 91 1.12 -8.31 10.47
N ASP A 92 0.13 -7.90 11.25
CA ASP A 92 -0.84 -8.82 11.84
C ASP A 92 -1.79 -9.41 10.78
N ASN A 93 -2.11 -8.66 9.75
CA ASN A 93 -3.10 -9.07 8.75
C ASN A 93 -2.53 -9.58 7.43
N TYR A 94 -1.32 -9.15 7.07
CA TYR A 94 -0.71 -9.48 5.77
C TYR A 94 0.64 -10.18 5.88
N ASP A 95 1.17 -10.28 7.08
CA ASP A 95 2.40 -11.04 7.39
C ASP A 95 3.62 -10.58 6.58
N LEU A 96 3.70 -9.28 6.28
CA LEU A 96 4.84 -8.73 5.56
C LEU A 96 6.06 -8.55 6.48
N PRO A 97 7.28 -8.83 5.98
CA PRO A 97 8.49 -8.54 6.76
C PRO A 97 8.64 -7.04 7.02
N ASP A 98 9.22 -6.67 8.16
CA ASP A 98 9.47 -5.27 8.51
C ASP A 98 10.24 -4.52 7.41
N ASP A 99 11.21 -5.18 6.80
CA ASP A 99 12.05 -4.58 5.75
C ASP A 99 11.26 -4.26 4.47
N ASN A 100 10.06 -4.79 4.33
CA ASN A 100 9.20 -4.54 3.18
C ASN A 100 8.17 -3.43 3.43
N ILE A 101 8.19 -2.80 4.61
CA ILE A 101 7.19 -1.80 5.00
C ILE A 101 7.84 -0.42 5.02
N TYR A 102 7.43 0.42 4.06
CA TYR A 102 7.93 1.79 3.91
C TYR A 102 6.84 2.81 4.22
N PHE A 103 7.26 3.91 4.83
CA PHE A 103 6.40 5.06 5.07
C PHE A 103 7.07 6.32 4.50
N THR A 104 6.26 7.23 4.00
CA THR A 104 6.71 8.52 3.49
C THR A 104 5.94 9.64 4.15
N LEU A 105 6.50 10.84 4.16
CA LEU A 105 5.82 12.04 4.66
C LEU A 105 4.97 12.68 3.57
N GLU A 106 5.40 12.55 2.31
CA GLU A 106 4.70 13.10 1.17
C GLU A 106 4.44 12.00 0.12
N LYS A 107 3.34 12.14 -0.63
CA LYS A 107 2.99 11.15 -1.66
C LYS A 107 4.01 11.09 -2.79
N THR A 108 4.66 12.22 -3.13
CA THR A 108 5.70 12.26 -4.16
C THR A 108 6.94 11.45 -3.79
N GLU A 109 7.21 11.25 -2.51
CA GLU A 109 8.33 10.44 -2.03
C GLU A 109 8.15 8.95 -2.33
N LYS A 110 6.94 8.51 -2.68
CA LYS A 110 6.72 7.13 -3.12
C LYS A 110 7.54 6.79 -4.35
N LEU A 111 7.74 7.75 -5.25
CA LEU A 111 8.63 7.56 -6.40
C LEU A 111 10.06 7.24 -5.95
N THR A 112 10.56 7.94 -4.94
CA THR A 112 11.90 7.69 -4.38
C THR A 112 12.01 6.27 -3.80
N VAL A 113 10.96 5.79 -3.14
CA VAL A 113 10.93 4.40 -2.61
C VAL A 113 11.03 3.40 -3.76
N LEU A 114 10.27 3.59 -4.84
CA LEU A 114 10.32 2.70 -6.00
C LEU A 114 11.72 2.69 -6.63
N GLN A 115 12.34 3.85 -6.77
CA GLN A 115 13.70 3.97 -7.30
C GLN A 115 14.73 3.30 -6.39
N THR A 116 14.57 3.42 -5.09
CA THR A 116 15.44 2.75 -4.10
C THR A 116 15.33 1.23 -4.22
N LEU A 117 14.11 0.72 -4.34
CA LEU A 117 13.88 -0.72 -4.53
C LEU A 117 14.45 -1.20 -5.86
N GLN A 118 14.32 -0.42 -6.92
CA GLN A 118 14.90 -0.74 -8.22
C GLN A 118 16.41 -0.93 -8.13
N GLN A 119 17.11 -0.02 -7.48
CA GLN A 119 18.56 -0.10 -7.32
C GLN A 119 18.96 -1.26 -6.40
N LYS A 120 18.29 -1.39 -5.27
CA LYS A 120 18.59 -2.41 -4.27
C LYS A 120 18.42 -3.83 -4.81
N LEU A 121 17.41 -4.04 -5.63
CA LEU A 121 17.07 -5.37 -6.16
C LEU A 121 17.60 -5.61 -7.56
N GLY A 122 18.19 -4.61 -8.22
CA GLY A 122 18.72 -4.73 -9.57
C GLY A 122 17.66 -5.02 -10.63
N LEU A 123 16.46 -4.44 -10.48
CA LEU A 123 15.32 -4.70 -11.35
C LEU A 123 15.16 -3.63 -12.42
N LYS A 124 14.45 -3.99 -13.49
CA LYS A 124 13.98 -3.05 -14.50
C LYS A 124 12.72 -2.35 -13.98
N PRO A 125 12.40 -1.14 -14.46
CA PRO A 125 11.15 -0.47 -14.06
C PRO A 125 9.90 -1.31 -14.33
N SER A 126 9.89 -2.09 -15.42
CA SER A 126 8.78 -2.99 -15.77
C SER A 126 8.57 -4.13 -14.76
N GLN A 127 9.52 -4.36 -13.88
CA GLN A 127 9.45 -5.40 -12.85
C GLN A 127 9.01 -4.85 -11.49
N ILE A 128 8.64 -3.58 -11.42
CA ILE A 128 8.17 -2.93 -10.19
C ILE A 128 6.83 -2.27 -10.46
N ALA A 129 5.80 -2.72 -9.75
CA ALA A 129 4.46 -2.17 -9.87
C ALA A 129 4.04 -1.52 -8.56
N ILE A 130 3.34 -0.40 -8.66
CA ILE A 130 2.68 0.24 -7.51
C ILE A 130 1.17 0.10 -7.65
N VAL A 131 0.52 -0.34 -6.58
CA VAL A 131 -0.94 -0.44 -6.47
C VAL A 131 -1.43 0.67 -5.55
N GLU A 132 -2.29 1.51 -6.05
CA GLU A 132 -2.72 2.76 -5.42
C GLU A 132 -4.21 2.98 -5.63
N ASN A 133 -4.85 3.69 -4.70
CA ASN A 133 -6.22 4.14 -4.86
C ASN A 133 -6.32 5.62 -5.29
N THR A 134 -5.23 6.37 -5.21
CA THR A 134 -5.20 7.80 -5.54
C THR A 134 -4.68 8.02 -6.95
N VAL A 135 -5.55 8.46 -7.84
CA VAL A 135 -5.22 8.69 -9.26
C VAL A 135 -4.09 9.70 -9.43
N LYS A 136 -4.09 10.77 -8.64
CA LYS A 136 -3.02 11.78 -8.71
C LYS A 136 -1.63 11.19 -8.42
N THR A 137 -1.53 10.26 -7.48
CA THR A 137 -0.28 9.59 -7.18
C THR A 137 0.18 8.72 -8.34
N LEU A 138 -0.74 7.96 -8.94
CA LEU A 138 -0.46 7.14 -10.13
C LEU A 138 -0.01 8.01 -11.30
N ASP A 139 -0.69 9.11 -11.55
CA ASP A 139 -0.35 10.04 -12.64
C ASP A 139 1.05 10.64 -12.43
N TYR A 140 1.38 11.03 -11.21
CA TYR A 140 2.70 11.56 -10.89
C TYR A 140 3.81 10.54 -11.19
N ILE A 141 3.64 9.31 -10.74
CA ILE A 141 4.63 8.24 -10.94
C ILE A 141 4.76 7.93 -12.43
N ARG A 142 3.66 7.86 -13.15
CA ARG A 142 3.68 7.59 -14.58
C ARG A 142 4.34 8.71 -15.39
N ALA A 143 4.15 9.96 -14.97
CA ALA A 143 4.75 11.11 -15.65
C ALA A 143 6.26 11.19 -15.43
N HIS A 144 6.79 10.61 -14.34
CA HIS A 144 8.19 10.75 -13.93
C HIS A 144 8.98 9.44 -13.97
N SER A 145 8.38 8.34 -14.43
CA SER A 145 9.05 7.04 -14.44
C SER A 145 8.41 6.07 -15.42
N ASP A 146 9.05 4.91 -15.59
CA ASP A 146 8.52 3.78 -16.37
C ASP A 146 8.01 2.64 -15.47
N PHE A 147 7.84 2.88 -14.18
CA PHE A 147 7.25 1.89 -13.28
C PHE A 147 5.81 1.57 -13.67
N VAL A 148 5.36 0.36 -13.35
CA VAL A 148 4.01 -0.09 -13.64
C VAL A 148 3.06 0.51 -12.60
N THR A 149 2.05 1.23 -13.07
CA THR A 149 1.05 1.86 -12.20
C THR A 149 -0.28 1.13 -12.31
N VAL A 150 -0.84 0.74 -11.17
CA VAL A 150 -2.07 -0.06 -11.11
C VAL A 150 -3.03 0.60 -10.12
N HIS A 151 -4.24 0.88 -10.58
CA HIS A 151 -5.31 1.31 -9.67
C HIS A 151 -5.90 0.07 -8.99
N VAL A 152 -6.19 0.19 -7.70
CA VAL A 152 -6.71 -0.92 -6.88
C VAL A 152 -7.98 -1.54 -7.46
N SER A 153 -8.78 -0.77 -8.20
CA SER A 153 -10.00 -1.27 -8.85
C SER A 153 -9.74 -2.42 -9.83
N SER A 154 -8.51 -2.57 -10.31
CA SER A 154 -8.15 -3.69 -11.20
C SER A 154 -8.21 -5.06 -10.50
N PHE A 155 -8.26 -5.08 -9.18
CA PHE A 155 -8.44 -6.31 -8.41
C PHE A 155 -9.91 -6.69 -8.20
N MET A 156 -10.80 -5.76 -8.47
CA MET A 156 -12.25 -5.96 -8.26
C MET A 156 -12.86 -6.56 -9.53
N GLU A 157 -13.32 -7.79 -9.42
CA GLU A 157 -13.97 -8.53 -10.51
C GLU A 157 -15.43 -8.83 -10.20
#